data_afc33c15030a8af9ea8f6357715f027d
#
_entry.id   afc33c15030a8af9ea8f6357715f027d
#
_cell.length_a   1.000
_cell.length_b   1.000
_cell.length_c   1.000
_cell.angle_alpha   90.00
_cell.angle_beta   90.00
_cell.angle_gamma   90.00
#
_symmetry.space_group_name_H-M   'P 1'
#
loop_
_entity.id
_entity.type
_entity.pdbx_description
1 polymer ?
#
loop_
_entity_poly.entity_id
_entity_poly.type
_entity_poly.pdbx_seq_one_letter_code
_entity_poly.pdbx_strand_id
1 'polypeptide(L)'
;MAPDINQLNWSTDGYANNGVPRSDYEIPDIVLHGPYTRKIRVLSIGAGVSGIMNAYHIQKYLENVEHVVYEKNEDIGGTWLENRYPGCACDIPSHAYTYPFALNPDWPRFFSYSPDIWKYLDKVCEVFDLRKYMVFNTEVIGCYWQEETGEWLVKLKETNPKDGSTVRLFEDRCHVLLHGTGILNNFKWPDIEGMDKFKGRIIHTARWPKEYQAEEWKKDRVAASSIQTVPTMQPHAKHIDVFVRTGVWFVQIANNFGANHEYTDEQKQEFRDPYKIVEHAKSIEDQVNGLWGSFYKNSKAQAEGQAALKKRMSEMIKDERLLKGFTPTWGIGCRRITPGDPYIEAIQKPNVSVHFTPVTRIDKTGVIGADGVHREVDTIICATGFDVSYKPRFPIVGQNGIDLADKWKVCPEGYLGLAIPGFPNFLTFIGPNWPVENGSVMGPLYYVSQYAMQMIKKIQTEYIRSIAPKQDVTDAFNEHCQEWVRHTVWVDECRSWYKNNETGRVNAVWPGSSLHYIEAIRQPRYEDFEISYLGPAKKNMWAYLGMGTVPALVEKKDVSPYLNVEMLDPEWMKAVDIDAKKVHEAKVKELKEKEEEVKDKSRENVEAVAVA
;
A
#
# COMPACT_ATOMS: atom_id res chain seq x y z
N MET A 1 14.22 -46.30 3.83
CA MET A 1 14.58 -45.90 2.47
C MET A 1 13.28 -45.68 1.72
N ALA A 2 13.02 -44.47 1.28
CA ALA A 2 11.92 -44.26 0.33
C ALA A 2 12.18 -45.10 -0.91
N PRO A 3 11.18 -45.78 -1.48
CA PRO A 3 11.35 -46.53 -2.69
C PRO A 3 11.81 -45.57 -3.80
N ASP A 4 12.78 -46.01 -4.61
CA ASP A 4 13.15 -45.30 -5.83
C ASP A 4 11.94 -45.36 -6.78
N ILE A 5 11.26 -44.22 -6.94
CA ILE A 5 10.01 -44.10 -7.70
C ILE A 5 10.20 -44.55 -9.15
N ASN A 6 11.41 -44.39 -9.70
CA ASN A 6 11.76 -44.86 -11.02
C ASN A 6 11.88 -46.38 -11.13
N GLN A 7 11.88 -47.12 -10.02
CA GLN A 7 11.93 -48.59 -9.97
C GLN A 7 10.57 -49.23 -9.67
N LEU A 8 9.54 -48.45 -9.41
CA LEU A 8 8.18 -48.97 -9.23
C LEU A 8 7.63 -49.32 -10.61
N ASN A 9 7.71 -50.59 -10.95
CA ASN A 9 7.06 -51.16 -12.13
C ASN A 9 5.55 -51.13 -11.88
N TRP A 10 4.92 -50.06 -12.28
CA TRP A 10 3.46 -49.94 -12.24
C TRP A 10 2.88 -50.82 -13.34
N SER A 11 2.74 -52.12 -13.05
CA SER A 11 2.00 -53.01 -13.91
C SER A 11 0.53 -52.58 -13.89
N THR A 12 0.08 -52.05 -15.02
CA THR A 12 -1.33 -51.70 -15.21
C THR A 12 -2.24 -52.91 -15.32
N ASP A 13 -1.65 -54.15 -15.32
CA ASP A 13 -2.35 -55.40 -15.59
C ASP A 13 -3.04 -56.01 -14.34
N GLY A 14 -2.81 -55.45 -13.16
CA GLY A 14 -3.30 -56.00 -11.87
C GLY A 14 -4.58 -55.39 -11.31
N TYR A 15 -5.10 -54.32 -11.89
CA TYR A 15 -6.37 -53.77 -11.41
C TYR A 15 -7.53 -54.57 -12.01
N ALA A 16 -8.22 -55.34 -11.16
CA ALA A 16 -9.53 -55.83 -11.48
C ALA A 16 -10.37 -54.66 -11.98
N ASN A 17 -10.80 -54.73 -13.21
CA ASN A 17 -11.57 -53.68 -13.85
C ASN A 17 -12.99 -53.72 -13.26
N ASN A 18 -13.24 -53.02 -12.16
CA ASN A 18 -14.56 -52.95 -11.52
C ASN A 18 -15.61 -52.24 -12.38
N GLY A 19 -15.50 -52.34 -13.70
CA GLY A 19 -16.41 -51.74 -14.67
C GLY A 19 -16.21 -50.23 -14.88
N VAL A 20 -15.18 -49.65 -14.31
CA VAL A 20 -14.85 -48.22 -14.49
C VAL A 20 -14.01 -48.11 -15.76
N PRO A 21 -14.44 -47.31 -16.78
CA PRO A 21 -13.61 -47.06 -17.96
C PRO A 21 -12.24 -46.53 -17.57
N ARG A 22 -11.16 -47.03 -18.21
CA ARG A 22 -9.82 -46.43 -18.03
C ARG A 22 -9.85 -44.98 -18.49
N SER A 23 -9.42 -44.08 -17.60
CA SER A 23 -9.15 -42.69 -17.96
C SER A 23 -7.88 -42.61 -18.82
N ASP A 24 -7.82 -41.68 -19.74
CA ASP A 24 -6.60 -41.30 -20.47
C ASP A 24 -5.66 -40.40 -19.63
N TYR A 25 -6.01 -40.23 -18.36
CA TYR A 25 -5.22 -39.48 -17.41
C TYR A 25 -4.08 -40.32 -16.83
N GLU A 26 -2.88 -39.78 -16.95
CA GLU A 26 -1.67 -40.31 -16.34
C GLU A 26 -1.26 -39.42 -15.17
N ILE A 27 -0.93 -40.04 -14.04
CA ILE A 27 -0.45 -39.31 -12.86
C ILE A 27 0.93 -38.73 -13.18
N PRO A 28 1.12 -37.39 -13.06
CA PRO A 28 2.43 -36.80 -13.35
C PRO A 28 3.43 -37.13 -12.24
N ASP A 29 4.72 -37.27 -12.64
CA ASP A 29 5.82 -37.41 -11.70
C ASP A 29 6.19 -36.04 -11.10
N ILE A 30 5.48 -35.65 -10.07
CA ILE A 30 5.68 -34.39 -9.36
C ILE A 30 5.68 -34.62 -7.85
N VAL A 31 6.36 -33.72 -7.16
CA VAL A 31 6.45 -33.68 -5.70
C VAL A 31 5.38 -32.72 -5.19
N LEU A 32 4.51 -33.16 -4.29
CA LEU A 32 3.44 -32.37 -3.71
C LEU A 32 4.02 -31.09 -3.06
N HIS A 33 3.52 -29.93 -3.46
CA HIS A 33 4.00 -28.61 -3.02
C HIS A 33 5.48 -28.31 -3.33
N GLY A 34 6.12 -29.16 -4.16
CA GLY A 34 7.48 -28.91 -4.60
C GLY A 34 7.53 -27.73 -5.59
N PRO A 35 8.39 -26.72 -5.36
CA PRO A 35 8.50 -25.55 -6.24
C PRO A 35 9.19 -25.85 -7.56
N TYR A 36 9.81 -27.02 -7.67
CA TYR A 36 10.67 -27.40 -8.82
C TYR A 36 9.90 -27.65 -10.10
N THR A 37 8.63 -27.97 -10.01
CA THR A 37 7.83 -28.44 -11.15
C THR A 37 7.41 -27.32 -12.10
N ARG A 38 7.31 -26.08 -11.63
CA ARG A 38 6.87 -24.94 -12.43
C ARG A 38 7.59 -23.66 -12.04
N LYS A 39 8.32 -23.07 -12.98
CA LYS A 39 8.84 -21.71 -12.84
C LYS A 39 7.69 -20.72 -13.04
N ILE A 40 7.53 -19.78 -12.12
CA ILE A 40 6.55 -18.70 -12.18
C ILE A 40 7.29 -17.38 -12.44
N ARG A 41 6.79 -16.58 -13.39
CA ARG A 41 7.21 -15.20 -13.59
C ARG A 41 6.16 -14.26 -13.00
N VAL A 42 6.59 -13.38 -12.11
CA VAL A 42 5.77 -12.36 -11.44
C VAL A 42 6.25 -10.99 -11.85
N LEU A 43 5.35 -10.11 -12.24
CA LEU A 43 5.65 -8.74 -12.58
C LEU A 43 4.92 -7.81 -11.61
N SER A 44 5.65 -6.92 -10.98
CA SER A 44 5.10 -5.83 -10.16
C SER A 44 5.19 -4.50 -10.90
N ILE A 45 4.13 -3.70 -10.86
CA ILE A 45 4.10 -2.36 -11.45
C ILE A 45 4.28 -1.33 -10.33
N GLY A 46 5.41 -0.61 -10.37
CA GLY A 46 5.76 0.45 -9.43
C GLY A 46 6.70 0.00 -8.31
N ALA A 47 7.80 0.75 -8.09
CA ALA A 47 8.79 0.56 -7.03
C ALA A 47 8.54 1.46 -5.80
N GLY A 48 7.29 1.76 -5.50
CA GLY A 48 6.87 2.37 -4.24
C GLY A 48 6.82 1.36 -3.09
N VAL A 49 6.19 1.73 -1.99
CA VAL A 49 6.03 0.88 -0.79
C VAL A 49 5.57 -0.54 -1.11
N SER A 50 4.56 -0.70 -1.97
CA SER A 50 4.03 -2.03 -2.32
C SER A 50 5.01 -2.87 -3.14
N GLY A 51 5.70 -2.26 -4.13
CA GLY A 51 6.67 -2.98 -4.95
C GLY A 51 7.91 -3.44 -4.18
N ILE A 52 8.41 -2.61 -3.28
CA ILE A 52 9.51 -2.95 -2.35
C ILE A 52 9.10 -4.12 -1.45
N MET A 53 7.88 -4.06 -0.88
CA MET A 53 7.34 -5.13 -0.03
C MET A 53 7.17 -6.45 -0.77
N ASN A 54 6.67 -6.40 -2.01
CA ASN A 54 6.54 -7.58 -2.86
C ASN A 54 7.90 -8.20 -3.20
N ALA A 55 8.90 -7.38 -3.51
CA ALA A 55 10.25 -7.85 -3.77
C ALA A 55 10.83 -8.59 -2.55
N TYR A 56 10.66 -8.03 -1.35
CA TYR A 56 11.07 -8.67 -0.10
C TYR A 56 10.32 -10.00 0.14
N HIS A 57 8.99 -10.01 0.01
CA HIS A 57 8.21 -11.21 0.29
C HIS A 57 8.45 -12.33 -0.72
N ILE A 58 8.56 -12.02 -2.01
CA ILE A 58 8.87 -13.01 -3.04
C ILE A 58 10.23 -13.62 -2.76
N GLN A 59 11.26 -12.80 -2.49
CA GLN A 59 12.60 -13.28 -2.17
C GLN A 59 12.62 -14.18 -0.92
N LYS A 60 11.81 -13.86 0.08
CA LYS A 60 11.82 -14.56 1.38
C LYS A 60 10.99 -15.84 1.40
N TYR A 61 9.85 -15.87 0.70
CA TYR A 61 8.84 -16.90 0.89
C TYR A 61 8.59 -17.80 -0.32
N LEU A 62 9.12 -17.43 -1.50
CA LEU A 62 8.87 -18.16 -2.73
C LEU A 62 10.18 -18.64 -3.35
N GLU A 63 10.14 -19.86 -3.89
CA GLU A 63 11.24 -20.48 -4.62
C GLU A 63 10.84 -20.66 -6.09
N ASN A 64 11.83 -20.71 -6.99
CA ASN A 64 11.64 -20.86 -8.44
C ASN A 64 10.67 -19.82 -9.04
N VAL A 65 10.74 -18.59 -8.52
CA VAL A 65 9.96 -17.45 -9.00
C VAL A 65 10.92 -16.40 -9.57
N GLU A 66 10.68 -16.02 -10.81
CA GLU A 66 11.36 -14.89 -11.44
C GLU A 66 10.53 -13.64 -11.23
N HIS A 67 11.10 -12.64 -10.57
CA HIS A 67 10.41 -11.40 -10.24
C HIS A 67 11.05 -10.21 -10.93
N VAL A 68 10.22 -9.33 -11.49
CA VAL A 68 10.63 -8.03 -12.00
C VAL A 68 9.67 -6.93 -11.51
N VAL A 69 10.21 -5.77 -11.17
CA VAL A 69 9.47 -4.56 -10.81
C VAL A 69 9.77 -3.49 -11.85
N TYR A 70 8.78 -3.04 -12.60
CA TYR A 70 8.94 -1.93 -13.52
C TYR A 70 8.51 -0.62 -12.87
N GLU A 71 9.41 0.38 -12.87
CA GLU A 71 9.19 1.70 -12.32
C GLU A 71 9.43 2.78 -13.40
N LYS A 72 8.46 3.68 -13.57
CA LYS A 72 8.52 4.78 -14.54
C LYS A 72 9.56 5.85 -14.18
N ASN A 73 9.82 6.03 -12.89
CA ASN A 73 10.78 7.02 -12.39
C ASN A 73 12.21 6.46 -12.40
N GLU A 74 13.17 7.34 -12.15
CA GLU A 74 14.60 7.02 -12.07
C GLU A 74 15.00 6.25 -10.81
N ASP A 75 14.10 6.18 -9.80
CA ASP A 75 14.42 5.60 -8.49
C ASP A 75 13.17 5.05 -7.79
N ILE A 76 13.42 4.35 -6.66
CA ILE A 76 12.40 3.84 -5.75
C ILE A 76 11.65 4.95 -5.00
N GLY A 77 10.58 4.57 -4.30
CA GLY A 77 9.94 5.41 -3.28
C GLY A 77 8.54 5.90 -3.65
N GLY A 78 8.16 5.86 -4.94
CA GLY A 78 6.82 6.23 -5.38
C GLY A 78 6.39 7.61 -4.88
N THR A 79 5.38 7.67 -4.01
CA THR A 79 4.89 8.93 -3.40
C THR A 79 6.02 9.74 -2.74
N TRP A 80 6.98 9.09 -2.09
CA TRP A 80 8.07 9.72 -1.35
C TRP A 80 9.24 10.12 -2.24
N LEU A 81 9.28 9.69 -3.48
CA LEU A 81 10.14 10.20 -4.53
C LEU A 81 9.51 11.40 -5.25
N GLU A 82 8.23 11.29 -5.63
CA GLU A 82 7.56 12.26 -6.49
C GLU A 82 7.13 13.54 -5.76
N ASN A 83 6.71 13.45 -4.47
CA ASN A 83 6.21 14.60 -3.74
C ASN A 83 7.33 15.26 -2.93
N ARG A 84 7.77 16.42 -3.39
CA ARG A 84 8.91 17.19 -2.86
C ARG A 84 8.54 18.65 -2.51
N TYR A 85 7.25 18.94 -2.39
CA TYR A 85 6.81 20.28 -1.97
C TYR A 85 7.25 20.59 -0.54
N PRO A 86 7.46 21.88 -0.20
CA PRO A 86 7.87 22.29 1.14
C PRO A 86 6.93 21.78 2.22
N GLY A 87 7.49 21.16 3.25
CA GLY A 87 6.72 20.57 4.34
C GLY A 87 6.05 19.23 4.03
N CYS A 88 6.35 18.60 2.87
CA CYS A 88 5.81 17.28 2.54
C CYS A 88 6.21 16.25 3.58
N ALA A 89 5.23 15.78 4.36
CA ALA A 89 5.40 14.83 5.45
C ALA A 89 4.27 13.79 5.44
N CYS A 90 4.51 12.66 6.08
CA CYS A 90 3.45 11.72 6.39
C CYS A 90 2.56 12.28 7.51
N ASP A 91 1.26 12.05 7.43
CA ASP A 91 0.28 12.37 8.47
C ASP A 91 0.06 11.20 9.45
N ILE A 92 0.80 10.12 9.26
CA ILE A 92 0.93 8.98 10.17
C ILE A 92 2.28 9.07 10.88
N PRO A 93 2.34 8.83 12.21
CA PRO A 93 3.60 8.84 12.94
C PRO A 93 4.64 7.88 12.36
N SER A 94 5.91 8.27 12.39
CA SER A 94 6.99 7.59 11.69
C SER A 94 7.13 6.11 12.08
N HIS A 95 7.02 5.78 13.38
CA HIS A 95 7.14 4.40 13.86
C HIS A 95 5.93 3.51 13.51
N ALA A 96 4.78 4.10 13.13
CA ALA A 96 3.65 3.38 12.56
C ALA A 96 3.71 3.30 11.02
N TYR A 97 4.51 4.16 10.37
CA TYR A 97 4.69 4.17 8.92
C TYR A 97 5.97 3.42 8.50
N THR A 98 6.13 2.21 9.02
CA THR A 98 7.27 1.32 8.76
C THR A 98 6.81 -0.06 8.32
N TYR A 99 7.66 -0.79 7.62
CA TYR A 99 7.42 -2.22 7.39
C TYR A 99 7.50 -2.98 8.71
N PRO A 100 6.57 -3.90 9.01
CA PRO A 100 6.60 -4.69 10.24
C PRO A 100 7.90 -5.50 10.44
N PHE A 101 8.58 -5.83 9.35
CA PHE A 101 9.86 -6.56 9.36
C PHE A 101 11.10 -5.67 9.43
N ALA A 102 10.93 -4.33 9.40
CA ALA A 102 12.05 -3.38 9.32
C ALA A 102 11.73 -2.09 10.10
N LEU A 103 11.53 -2.22 11.41
CA LEU A 103 11.32 -1.06 12.27
C LEU A 103 12.57 -0.20 12.31
N ASN A 104 12.43 1.12 12.18
CA ASN A 104 13.53 2.04 12.09
C ASN A 104 13.78 2.77 13.42
N PRO A 105 14.90 2.52 14.12
CA PRO A 105 15.23 3.23 15.35
C PRO A 105 15.72 4.67 15.12
N ASP A 106 16.10 5.02 13.88
CA ASP A 106 16.74 6.28 13.52
C ASP A 106 15.80 7.33 12.96
N TRP A 107 14.49 7.18 13.16
CA TRP A 107 13.57 8.22 12.75
C TRP A 107 13.95 9.57 13.36
N PRO A 108 14.12 10.64 12.55
CA PRO A 108 14.54 11.92 13.09
C PRO A 108 13.44 12.59 13.92
N ARG A 109 12.17 12.29 13.61
CA ARG A 109 11.03 12.98 14.21
C ARG A 109 9.75 12.14 14.18
N PHE A 110 8.77 12.58 14.95
CA PHE A 110 7.49 11.88 15.10
C PHE A 110 6.69 11.78 13.79
N PHE A 111 6.61 12.86 13.00
CA PHE A 111 6.09 12.86 11.63
C PHE A 111 7.23 13.15 10.66
N SER A 112 7.73 12.14 9.99
CA SER A 112 8.88 12.27 9.08
C SER A 112 8.50 12.93 7.77
N TYR A 113 9.43 13.72 7.24
CA TYR A 113 9.31 14.35 5.93
C TYR A 113 9.64 13.37 4.80
N SER A 114 9.18 13.71 3.60
CA SER A 114 9.38 12.90 2.39
C SER A 114 10.84 12.43 2.19
N PRO A 115 11.88 13.25 2.37
CA PRO A 115 13.27 12.78 2.24
C PRO A 115 13.67 11.73 3.27
N ASP A 116 13.17 11.83 4.51
CA ASP A 116 13.49 10.87 5.57
C ASP A 116 12.84 9.51 5.29
N ILE A 117 11.59 9.52 4.79
CA ILE A 117 10.88 8.30 4.42
C ILE A 117 11.53 7.65 3.20
N TRP A 118 11.95 8.43 2.21
CA TRP A 118 12.69 7.90 1.07
C TRP A 118 13.99 7.22 1.51
N LYS A 119 14.78 7.84 2.40
CA LYS A 119 16.01 7.24 2.96
C LYS A 119 15.73 5.93 3.68
N TYR A 120 14.63 5.86 4.41
CA TYR A 120 14.21 4.62 5.07
C TYR A 120 13.92 3.51 4.05
N LEU A 121 13.15 3.81 2.99
CA LEU A 121 12.85 2.86 1.92
C LEU A 121 14.11 2.42 1.16
N ASP A 122 15.02 3.34 0.92
CA ASP A 122 16.33 3.07 0.30
C ASP A 122 17.17 2.13 1.17
N LYS A 123 17.23 2.39 2.48
CA LYS A 123 17.92 1.50 3.43
C LYS A 123 17.33 0.09 3.46
N VAL A 124 16.00 -0.05 3.37
CA VAL A 124 15.36 -1.36 3.26
C VAL A 124 15.78 -2.07 1.97
N CYS A 125 15.81 -1.36 0.85
CA CYS A 125 16.25 -1.93 -0.42
C CYS A 125 17.73 -2.34 -0.39
N GLU A 126 18.59 -1.56 0.25
CA GLU A 126 20.02 -1.86 0.43
C GLU A 126 20.21 -3.13 1.27
N VAL A 127 19.62 -3.18 2.47
CA VAL A 127 19.80 -4.28 3.43
C VAL A 127 19.35 -5.63 2.85
N PHE A 128 18.26 -5.64 2.09
CA PHE A 128 17.71 -6.87 1.52
C PHE A 128 18.08 -7.09 0.05
N ASP A 129 18.94 -6.24 -0.53
CA ASP A 129 19.36 -6.33 -1.95
C ASP A 129 18.16 -6.40 -2.92
N LEU A 130 17.16 -5.51 -2.74
CA LEU A 130 15.91 -5.58 -3.51
C LEU A 130 16.00 -4.86 -4.86
N ARG A 131 16.95 -3.93 -5.05
CA ARG A 131 17.10 -3.18 -6.31
C ARG A 131 17.42 -4.07 -7.50
N LYS A 132 17.98 -5.26 -7.28
CA LYS A 132 18.25 -6.26 -8.34
C LYS A 132 16.99 -6.74 -9.09
N TYR A 133 15.81 -6.57 -8.53
CA TYR A 133 14.53 -6.90 -9.15
C TYR A 133 13.92 -5.72 -9.92
N MET A 134 14.49 -4.52 -9.81
CA MET A 134 13.86 -3.27 -10.25
C MET A 134 14.47 -2.76 -11.56
N VAL A 135 13.59 -2.37 -12.48
CA VAL A 135 13.96 -1.76 -13.75
C VAL A 135 13.33 -0.36 -13.78
N PHE A 136 14.18 0.64 -13.65
CA PHE A 136 13.78 2.05 -13.59
C PHE A 136 13.63 2.68 -14.97
N ASN A 137 13.08 3.89 -15.02
CA ASN A 137 12.80 4.65 -16.23
C ASN A 137 11.99 3.84 -17.26
N THR A 138 11.19 2.89 -16.78
CA THR A 138 10.44 1.95 -17.61
C THR A 138 8.97 1.97 -17.21
N GLU A 139 8.17 2.64 -18.02
CA GLU A 139 6.74 2.80 -17.82
C GLU A 139 5.95 1.65 -18.43
N VAL A 140 5.04 1.05 -17.66
CA VAL A 140 4.03 0.14 -18.21
C VAL A 140 2.98 0.97 -18.93
N ILE A 141 2.76 0.67 -20.22
CA ILE A 141 1.83 1.37 -21.09
C ILE A 141 0.63 0.53 -21.54
N GLY A 142 0.54 -0.72 -21.09
CA GLY A 142 -0.61 -1.60 -21.31
C GLY A 142 -0.38 -3.02 -20.80
N CYS A 143 -1.46 -3.67 -20.33
CA CYS A 143 -1.46 -5.05 -19.86
C CYS A 143 -2.62 -5.80 -20.51
N TYR A 144 -2.36 -6.97 -21.09
CA TYR A 144 -3.35 -7.71 -21.88
C TYR A 144 -3.31 -9.19 -21.51
N TRP A 145 -4.41 -9.70 -20.96
CA TRP A 145 -4.55 -11.11 -20.63
C TRP A 145 -4.54 -11.97 -21.89
N GLN A 146 -3.77 -13.05 -21.88
CA GLN A 146 -3.66 -14.02 -22.98
C GLN A 146 -4.33 -15.33 -22.55
N GLU A 147 -5.55 -15.55 -23.02
CA GLU A 147 -6.38 -16.69 -22.58
C GLU A 147 -5.74 -18.05 -22.87
N GLU A 148 -5.04 -18.19 -24.00
CA GLU A 148 -4.44 -19.45 -24.42
C GLU A 148 -3.27 -19.88 -23.52
N THR A 149 -2.40 -18.93 -23.14
CA THR A 149 -1.19 -19.20 -22.36
C THR A 149 -1.42 -19.06 -20.85
N GLY A 150 -2.44 -18.31 -20.43
CA GLY A 150 -2.65 -17.96 -19.03
C GLY A 150 -1.62 -16.96 -18.50
N GLU A 151 -1.24 -15.99 -19.34
CA GLU A 151 -0.24 -14.99 -19.05
C GLU A 151 -0.74 -13.58 -19.34
N TRP A 152 -0.14 -12.62 -18.67
CA TRP A 152 -0.26 -11.20 -19.01
C TRP A 152 0.84 -10.81 -20.00
N LEU A 153 0.45 -10.23 -21.14
CA LEU A 153 1.34 -9.50 -22.04
C LEU A 153 1.40 -8.05 -21.56
N VAL A 154 2.59 -7.59 -21.19
CA VAL A 154 2.83 -6.25 -20.66
C VAL A 154 3.63 -5.43 -21.66
N LYS A 155 3.09 -4.30 -22.10
CA LYS A 155 3.76 -3.35 -23.00
C LYS A 155 4.47 -2.29 -22.20
N LEU A 156 5.70 -2.01 -22.57
CA LEU A 156 6.66 -1.21 -21.81
C LEU A 156 7.28 -0.12 -22.69
N LYS A 157 7.50 1.04 -22.07
CA LYS A 157 8.21 2.17 -22.65
C LYS A 157 9.39 2.54 -21.75
N GLU A 158 10.60 2.33 -22.26
CA GLU A 158 11.81 2.80 -21.61
C GLU A 158 12.09 4.25 -22.05
N THR A 159 12.41 5.10 -21.07
CA THR A 159 12.67 6.53 -21.28
C THR A 159 14.09 6.91 -20.87
N ASN A 160 14.68 7.86 -21.59
CA ASN A 160 15.96 8.43 -21.21
C ASN A 160 15.75 9.39 -20.02
N PRO A 161 16.41 9.18 -18.86
CA PRO A 161 16.22 10.02 -17.68
C PRO A 161 16.69 11.46 -17.85
N LYS A 162 17.51 11.77 -18.88
CA LYS A 162 18.04 13.12 -19.11
C LYS A 162 17.05 14.05 -19.81
N ASP A 163 16.29 13.53 -20.75
CA ASP A 163 15.43 14.34 -21.62
C ASP A 163 13.99 13.78 -21.74
N GLY A 164 13.69 12.65 -21.12
CA GLY A 164 12.39 11.99 -21.18
C GLY A 164 12.04 11.36 -22.54
N SER A 165 12.98 11.33 -23.49
CA SER A 165 12.76 10.74 -24.81
C SER A 165 12.55 9.23 -24.70
N THR A 166 11.77 8.66 -25.61
CA THR A 166 11.58 7.20 -25.66
C THR A 166 12.84 6.55 -26.22
N VAL A 167 13.45 5.65 -25.44
CA VAL A 167 14.59 4.84 -25.85
C VAL A 167 14.13 3.65 -26.68
N ARG A 168 13.15 2.90 -26.15
CA ARG A 168 12.53 1.75 -26.84
C ARG A 168 11.15 1.44 -26.33
N LEU A 169 10.38 0.76 -27.18
CA LEU A 169 9.14 0.08 -26.83
C LEU A 169 9.42 -1.43 -26.87
N PHE A 170 8.97 -2.16 -25.87
CA PHE A 170 9.15 -3.61 -25.82
C PHE A 170 8.01 -4.27 -25.04
N GLU A 171 8.01 -5.60 -25.06
CA GLU A 171 6.98 -6.40 -24.38
C GLU A 171 7.64 -7.37 -23.41
N ASP A 172 6.94 -7.65 -22.32
CA ASP A 172 7.27 -8.70 -21.36
C ASP A 172 6.02 -9.54 -21.06
N ARG A 173 6.20 -10.73 -20.48
CA ARG A 173 5.10 -11.63 -20.10
C ARG A 173 5.25 -12.06 -18.67
N CYS A 174 4.12 -12.28 -17.98
CA CYS A 174 4.12 -12.82 -16.63
C CYS A 174 2.90 -13.69 -16.37
N HIS A 175 3.04 -14.64 -15.46
CA HIS A 175 1.93 -15.49 -15.00
C HIS A 175 1.05 -14.75 -13.97
N VAL A 176 1.66 -13.85 -13.17
CA VAL A 176 0.97 -13.06 -12.15
C VAL A 176 1.39 -11.61 -12.25
N LEU A 177 0.40 -10.72 -12.24
CA LEU A 177 0.58 -9.27 -12.33
C LEU A 177 0.17 -8.61 -11.01
N LEU A 178 1.12 -7.94 -10.35
CA LEU A 178 0.92 -7.20 -9.10
C LEU A 178 0.86 -5.70 -9.39
N HIS A 179 -0.32 -5.11 -9.26
CA HIS A 179 -0.59 -3.72 -9.60
C HIS A 179 -0.37 -2.81 -8.39
N GLY A 180 0.85 -2.28 -8.25
CA GLY A 180 1.28 -1.41 -7.15
C GLY A 180 1.46 0.07 -7.54
N THR A 181 0.68 0.59 -8.49
CA THR A 181 0.84 1.95 -9.04
C THR A 181 0.47 3.08 -8.09
N GLY A 182 -0.13 2.77 -6.94
CA GLY A 182 -0.62 3.75 -5.97
C GLY A 182 -1.87 4.50 -6.43
N ILE A 183 -2.72 4.88 -5.47
CA ILE A 183 -3.97 5.60 -5.73
C ILE A 183 -3.74 7.13 -5.81
N LEU A 184 -2.76 7.67 -5.09
CA LEU A 184 -2.42 9.09 -5.06
C LEU A 184 -1.18 9.37 -5.91
N ASN A 185 -1.26 9.17 -7.21
CA ASN A 185 -0.14 9.34 -8.13
C ASN A 185 -0.49 10.16 -9.38
N ASN A 186 -1.74 10.08 -9.88
CA ASN A 186 -2.19 10.84 -11.04
C ASN A 186 -2.78 12.17 -10.60
N PHE A 187 -2.01 13.27 -10.65
CA PHE A 187 -2.48 14.57 -10.22
C PHE A 187 -3.35 15.24 -11.30
N LYS A 188 -4.24 16.13 -10.86
CA LYS A 188 -5.12 16.91 -11.73
C LYS A 188 -4.89 18.39 -11.54
N TRP A 189 -4.68 19.09 -12.65
CA TRP A 189 -4.80 20.54 -12.67
C TRP A 189 -6.26 20.95 -12.39
N PRO A 190 -6.50 22.07 -11.70
CA PRO A 190 -7.85 22.57 -11.54
C PRO A 190 -8.41 23.03 -12.88
N ASP A 191 -9.70 22.80 -13.09
CA ASP A 191 -10.43 23.36 -14.22
C ASP A 191 -10.90 24.78 -13.84
N ILE A 192 -10.03 25.77 -14.08
CA ILE A 192 -10.28 27.19 -13.77
C ILE A 192 -9.99 28.01 -15.02
N GLU A 193 -10.95 28.83 -15.42
CA GLU A 193 -10.82 29.71 -16.57
C GLU A 193 -9.61 30.63 -16.43
N GLY A 194 -8.79 30.72 -17.47
CA GLY A 194 -7.69 31.69 -17.59
C GLY A 194 -6.37 31.26 -17.00
N MET A 195 -6.19 30.01 -16.62
CA MET A 195 -4.89 29.48 -16.16
C MET A 195 -3.77 29.73 -17.17
N ASP A 196 -4.08 29.59 -18.46
CA ASP A 196 -3.19 29.84 -19.61
C ASP A 196 -2.80 31.33 -19.79
N LYS A 197 -3.55 32.24 -19.19
CA LYS A 197 -3.34 33.69 -19.29
C LYS A 197 -2.42 34.23 -18.20
N PHE A 198 -2.20 33.49 -17.14
CA PHE A 198 -1.38 33.94 -16.00
C PHE A 198 0.08 34.12 -16.41
N LYS A 199 0.66 35.27 -16.06
CA LYS A 199 2.06 35.60 -16.40
C LYS A 199 3.06 35.17 -15.31
N GLY A 200 2.57 34.90 -14.11
CA GLY A 200 3.38 34.42 -13.00
C GLY A 200 3.61 32.90 -13.06
N ARG A 201 3.99 32.34 -11.96
CA ARG A 201 4.30 30.91 -11.83
C ARG A 201 3.07 30.12 -11.39
N ILE A 202 2.77 29.00 -12.06
CA ILE A 202 1.76 28.03 -11.60
C ILE A 202 2.48 26.73 -11.26
N ILE A 203 2.29 26.24 -10.03
CA ILE A 203 2.93 25.02 -9.52
C ILE A 203 1.84 24.08 -9.02
N HIS A 204 1.94 22.79 -9.36
CA HIS A 204 1.18 21.74 -8.68
C HIS A 204 2.05 21.12 -7.59
N THR A 205 1.52 20.91 -6.38
CA THR A 205 2.28 20.32 -5.24
C THR A 205 2.93 18.98 -5.60
N ALA A 206 2.26 18.13 -6.41
CA ALA A 206 2.80 16.85 -6.88
C ALA A 206 3.96 16.97 -7.90
N ARG A 207 4.30 18.17 -8.36
CA ARG A 207 5.37 18.44 -9.33
C ARG A 207 6.09 19.72 -8.96
N TRP A 208 6.64 19.74 -7.74
CA TRP A 208 7.35 20.92 -7.21
C TRP A 208 8.69 21.11 -7.92
N PRO A 209 8.95 22.29 -8.50
CA PRO A 209 10.22 22.58 -9.16
C PRO A 209 11.38 22.65 -8.16
N LYS A 210 12.50 22.02 -8.49
CA LYS A 210 13.69 21.96 -7.62
C LYS A 210 14.25 23.35 -7.29
N GLU A 211 14.13 24.28 -8.23
CA GLU A 211 14.62 25.65 -8.12
C GLU A 211 13.73 26.57 -7.29
N TYR A 212 12.44 26.22 -7.08
CA TYR A 212 11.51 27.08 -6.33
C TYR A 212 11.58 26.77 -4.83
N GLN A 213 12.52 27.43 -4.15
CA GLN A 213 12.84 27.27 -2.73
C GLN A 213 12.67 28.61 -1.96
N ALA A 214 12.98 28.64 -0.66
CA ALA A 214 12.72 29.80 0.21
C ALA A 214 13.28 31.14 -0.33
N GLU A 215 14.42 31.14 -0.97
CA GLU A 215 15.01 32.34 -1.56
C GLU A 215 14.22 32.91 -2.73
N GLU A 216 13.46 32.05 -3.44
CA GLU A 216 12.59 32.46 -4.53
C GLU A 216 11.25 32.99 -4.01
N TRP A 217 10.56 32.23 -3.17
CA TRP A 217 9.22 32.60 -2.72
C TRP A 217 9.17 33.73 -1.69
N LYS A 218 10.29 34.11 -1.06
CA LYS A 218 10.32 35.27 -0.14
C LYS A 218 9.97 36.59 -0.81
N LYS A 219 10.08 36.65 -2.14
CA LYS A 219 9.74 37.83 -2.94
C LYS A 219 8.29 37.81 -3.39
N ASP A 220 7.62 36.65 -3.30
CA ASP A 220 6.34 36.39 -3.94
C ASP A 220 5.16 36.62 -2.99
N ARG A 221 4.08 37.11 -3.59
CA ARG A 221 2.72 36.91 -3.09
C ARG A 221 2.22 35.59 -3.66
N VAL A 222 1.79 34.70 -2.80
CA VAL A 222 1.47 33.30 -3.17
C VAL A 222 0.00 33.02 -2.91
N ALA A 223 -0.72 32.49 -3.90
CA ALA A 223 -2.02 31.85 -3.68
C ALA A 223 -1.83 30.36 -3.40
N ALA A 224 -2.30 29.86 -2.25
CA ALA A 224 -2.15 28.47 -1.85
C ALA A 224 -3.34 27.97 -1.01
N SER A 225 -3.44 26.63 -0.81
CA SER A 225 -4.43 26.04 0.11
C SER A 225 -3.91 24.79 0.85
N SER A 226 -2.63 24.45 0.68
CA SER A 226 -2.01 23.26 1.25
C SER A 226 -1.72 23.42 2.74
N ILE A 227 -2.20 22.47 3.55
CA ILE A 227 -1.99 22.46 5.01
C ILE A 227 -0.52 22.31 5.40
N GLN A 228 0.30 21.66 4.57
CA GLN A 228 1.72 21.47 4.85
C GLN A 228 2.59 22.57 4.21
N THR A 229 2.24 23.03 3.02
CA THR A 229 3.03 24.04 2.28
C THR A 229 2.90 25.42 2.92
N VAL A 230 1.70 25.82 3.33
CA VAL A 230 1.45 27.15 3.91
C VAL A 230 2.30 27.43 5.15
N PRO A 231 2.34 26.58 6.19
CA PRO A 231 3.18 26.86 7.37
C PRO A 231 4.68 26.87 7.06
N THR A 232 5.12 26.07 6.08
CA THR A 232 6.55 26.04 5.67
C THR A 232 6.96 27.30 4.89
N MET A 233 6.06 27.84 4.07
CA MET A 233 6.33 29.06 3.31
C MET A 233 6.12 30.35 4.10
N GLN A 234 5.23 30.34 5.09
CA GLN A 234 4.76 31.53 5.80
C GLN A 234 5.89 32.36 6.41
N PRO A 235 6.94 31.80 7.05
CA PRO A 235 8.00 32.59 7.63
C PRO A 235 8.84 33.41 6.62
N HIS A 236 8.79 33.01 5.35
CA HIS A 236 9.65 33.56 4.31
C HIS A 236 8.87 34.31 3.21
N ALA A 237 7.63 33.90 2.92
CA ALA A 237 6.85 34.51 1.84
C ALA A 237 6.48 35.97 2.15
N LYS A 238 6.48 36.82 1.12
CA LYS A 238 6.04 38.21 1.23
C LYS A 238 4.60 38.31 1.71
N HIS A 239 3.72 37.48 1.14
CA HIS A 239 2.34 37.35 1.51
C HIS A 239 1.77 36.02 1.00
N ILE A 240 0.82 35.42 1.73
CA ILE A 240 0.12 34.21 1.29
C ILE A 240 -1.39 34.47 1.33
N ASP A 241 -2.04 34.31 0.19
CA ASP A 241 -3.50 34.29 0.06
C ASP A 241 -3.99 32.84 0.06
N VAL A 242 -4.68 32.44 1.14
CA VAL A 242 -5.15 31.07 1.35
C VAL A 242 -6.62 30.95 0.97
N PHE A 243 -6.94 30.08 0.01
CA PHE A 243 -8.31 29.84 -0.43
C PHE A 243 -8.87 28.54 0.18
N VAL A 244 -9.94 28.68 0.96
CA VAL A 244 -10.58 27.57 1.67
C VAL A 244 -12.02 27.39 1.17
N ARG A 245 -12.33 26.22 0.61
CA ARG A 245 -13.69 25.90 0.15
C ARG A 245 -14.56 25.34 1.26
N THR A 246 -13.97 24.53 2.15
CA THR A 246 -14.69 23.83 3.22
C THR A 246 -13.77 23.66 4.42
N GLY A 247 -14.34 23.71 5.62
CA GLY A 247 -13.62 23.46 6.85
C GLY A 247 -13.02 22.05 6.94
N VAL A 248 -12.19 21.83 7.94
CA VAL A 248 -11.56 20.55 8.23
C VAL A 248 -11.37 20.36 9.73
N TRP A 249 -11.54 19.12 10.21
CA TRP A 249 -11.21 18.79 11.59
C TRP A 249 -9.69 18.70 11.74
N PHE A 250 -9.13 19.61 12.54
CA PHE A 250 -7.74 19.54 12.97
C PHE A 250 -7.64 18.69 14.22
N VAL A 251 -6.90 17.59 14.13
CA VAL A 251 -6.81 16.58 15.18
C VAL A 251 -5.41 16.47 15.76
N GLN A 252 -5.34 16.00 17.00
CA GLN A 252 -4.13 15.42 17.55
C GLN A 252 -4.20 13.90 17.38
N ILE A 253 -3.18 13.32 16.76
CA ILE A 253 -3.02 11.88 16.64
C ILE A 253 -2.06 11.43 17.72
N ALA A 254 -2.46 10.46 18.55
CA ALA A 254 -1.68 9.91 19.65
C ALA A 254 -1.23 10.96 20.70
N ASN A 255 -1.70 10.89 21.90
CA ASN A 255 -1.48 11.77 23.08
C ASN A 255 -0.33 12.79 22.98
N ASN A 256 -0.63 14.07 22.76
CA ASN A 256 0.28 15.23 22.59
C ASN A 256 0.74 15.58 21.17
N PHE A 257 0.18 15.06 20.11
CA PHE A 257 0.79 15.10 18.81
C PHE A 257 0.06 15.96 17.77
N GLY A 258 -0.32 17.15 18.13
CA GLY A 258 -0.65 18.18 17.15
C GLY A 258 0.59 18.83 16.55
N ALA A 259 1.71 18.82 17.27
CA ALA A 259 2.99 19.34 16.83
C ALA A 259 3.98 18.21 16.53
N ASN A 260 4.72 18.36 15.46
CA ASN A 260 5.84 17.48 15.16
C ASN A 260 6.99 17.75 16.15
N HIS A 261 7.59 16.70 16.69
CA HIS A 261 8.76 16.81 17.57
C HIS A 261 9.89 15.91 17.07
N GLU A 262 11.13 16.30 17.38
CA GLU A 262 12.31 15.51 17.05
C GLU A 262 12.57 14.48 18.16
N TYR A 263 13.03 13.29 17.77
CA TYR A 263 13.50 12.29 18.70
C TYR A 263 14.92 12.63 19.17
N THR A 264 15.16 12.53 20.48
CA THR A 264 16.49 12.74 21.05
C THR A 264 17.41 11.56 20.74
N ASP A 265 18.73 11.76 20.91
CA ASP A 265 19.69 10.67 20.70
C ASP A 265 19.51 9.57 21.75
N GLU A 266 19.10 9.91 22.98
CA GLU A 266 18.76 8.94 24.04
C GLU A 266 17.57 8.07 23.62
N GLN A 267 16.50 8.65 23.07
CA GLN A 267 15.36 7.91 22.57
C GLN A 267 15.75 6.98 21.42
N LYS A 268 16.56 7.46 20.46
CA LYS A 268 17.05 6.63 19.35
C LYS A 268 17.94 5.49 19.86
N GLN A 269 18.74 5.74 20.90
CA GLN A 269 19.51 4.68 21.53
C GLN A 269 18.63 3.66 22.24
N GLU A 270 17.56 4.09 22.92
CA GLU A 270 16.57 3.20 23.52
C GLU A 270 15.87 2.33 22.48
N PHE A 271 15.55 2.87 21.29
CA PHE A 271 14.95 2.13 20.18
C PHE A 271 15.89 1.09 19.53
N ARG A 272 17.15 0.99 19.93
CA ARG A 272 18.01 -0.15 19.55
C ARG A 272 17.62 -1.44 20.25
N ASP A 273 16.90 -1.35 21.37
CA ASP A 273 16.29 -2.50 22.01
C ASP A 273 15.05 -2.93 21.20
N PRO A 274 14.99 -4.20 20.68
CA PRO A 274 13.89 -4.66 19.85
C PRO A 274 12.53 -4.68 20.58
N TYR A 275 12.53 -4.85 21.90
CA TYR A 275 11.29 -4.81 22.67
C TYR A 275 10.79 -3.36 22.83
N LYS A 276 11.69 -2.43 23.07
CA LYS A 276 11.35 -1.01 23.23
C LYS A 276 10.82 -0.37 21.95
N ILE A 277 11.45 -0.65 20.81
CA ILE A 277 10.96 -0.12 19.54
C ILE A 277 9.60 -0.69 19.16
N VAL A 278 9.36 -1.99 19.42
CA VAL A 278 8.06 -2.62 19.18
C VAL A 278 7.01 -2.06 20.15
N GLU A 279 7.32 -1.91 21.44
CA GLU A 279 6.43 -1.30 22.43
C GLU A 279 6.02 0.11 22.03
N HIS A 280 6.98 0.95 21.61
CA HIS A 280 6.73 2.30 21.14
C HIS A 280 5.84 2.33 19.89
N ALA A 281 6.16 1.53 18.88
CA ALA A 281 5.36 1.44 17.66
C ALA A 281 3.93 0.97 17.94
N LYS A 282 3.76 -0.05 18.79
CA LYS A 282 2.44 -0.54 19.23
C LYS A 282 1.66 0.52 19.98
N SER A 283 2.29 1.28 20.87
CA SER A 283 1.60 2.34 21.62
C SER A 283 0.99 3.41 20.72
N ILE A 284 1.60 3.65 19.56
CA ILE A 284 1.09 4.57 18.53
C ILE A 284 -0.07 3.91 17.76
N GLU A 285 0.14 2.69 17.26
CA GLU A 285 -0.87 1.95 16.50
C GLU A 285 -2.15 1.69 17.34
N ASP A 286 -2.01 1.35 18.62
CA ASP A 286 -3.13 1.12 19.54
C ASP A 286 -4.00 2.38 19.68
N GLN A 287 -3.39 3.57 19.76
CA GLN A 287 -4.12 4.83 19.85
C GLN A 287 -4.85 5.16 18.55
N VAL A 288 -4.21 4.94 17.40
CA VAL A 288 -4.82 5.19 16.08
C VAL A 288 -5.95 4.21 15.82
N ASN A 289 -5.76 2.93 16.10
CA ASN A 289 -6.79 1.89 15.94
C ASN A 289 -7.93 2.08 16.95
N GLY A 290 -7.65 2.57 18.15
CA GLY A 290 -8.63 2.88 19.18
C GLY A 290 -9.65 3.97 18.78
N LEU A 291 -9.36 4.78 17.78
CA LEU A 291 -10.29 5.79 17.25
C LEU A 291 -11.45 5.20 16.44
N TRP A 292 -11.45 3.90 16.18
CA TRP A 292 -12.42 3.26 15.27
C TRP A 292 -13.88 3.57 15.59
N GLY A 293 -14.26 3.55 16.87
CA GLY A 293 -15.62 3.85 17.33
C GLY A 293 -16.15 5.24 16.94
N SER A 294 -15.26 6.19 16.67
CA SER A 294 -15.63 7.54 16.28
C SER A 294 -16.11 7.68 14.83
N PHE A 295 -15.92 6.66 13.99
CA PHE A 295 -16.40 6.69 12.60
C PHE A 295 -17.88 6.29 12.45
N TYR A 296 -18.51 5.75 13.49
CA TYR A 296 -19.93 5.43 13.44
C TYR A 296 -20.78 6.68 13.74
N LYS A 297 -21.81 6.94 12.90
CA LYS A 297 -22.79 7.98 13.13
C LYS A 297 -23.48 7.77 14.48
N ASN A 298 -23.75 8.88 15.15
CA ASN A 298 -24.47 8.90 16.42
C ASN A 298 -23.81 8.10 17.56
N SER A 299 -22.54 7.69 17.39
CA SER A 299 -21.79 7.07 18.48
C SER A 299 -21.44 8.11 19.57
N LYS A 300 -21.31 7.65 20.81
CA LYS A 300 -20.84 8.47 21.92
C LYS A 300 -19.43 9.02 21.62
N ALA A 301 -18.55 8.20 21.08
CA ALA A 301 -17.19 8.58 20.69
C ALA A 301 -17.19 9.72 19.65
N GLN A 302 -18.09 9.67 18.65
CA GLN A 302 -18.23 10.74 17.66
C GLN A 302 -18.66 12.05 18.29
N ALA A 303 -19.66 12.01 19.18
CA ALA A 303 -20.19 13.21 19.85
C ALA A 303 -19.15 13.84 20.79
N GLU A 304 -18.49 13.03 21.62
CA GLU A 304 -17.44 13.48 22.53
C GLU A 304 -16.22 14.02 21.76
N GLY A 305 -15.80 13.33 20.67
CA GLY A 305 -14.72 13.76 19.81
C GLY A 305 -15.00 15.11 19.15
N GLN A 306 -16.20 15.31 18.59
CA GLN A 306 -16.60 16.61 18.02
C GLN A 306 -16.59 17.74 19.05
N ALA A 307 -17.09 17.48 20.25
CA ALA A 307 -17.07 18.47 21.32
C ALA A 307 -15.64 18.85 21.73
N ALA A 308 -14.77 17.86 21.88
CA ALA A 308 -13.36 18.05 22.22
C ALA A 308 -12.61 18.83 21.11
N LEU A 309 -12.80 18.47 19.84
CA LEU A 309 -12.14 19.17 18.72
C LEU A 309 -12.67 20.60 18.54
N LYS A 310 -13.97 20.84 18.68
CA LYS A 310 -14.54 22.21 18.66
C LYS A 310 -13.93 23.07 19.76
N LYS A 311 -13.86 22.57 20.99
CA LYS A 311 -13.20 23.25 22.10
C LYS A 311 -11.76 23.59 21.78
N ARG A 312 -10.97 22.58 21.34
CA ARG A 312 -9.57 22.76 20.98
C ARG A 312 -9.38 23.80 19.86
N MET A 313 -10.17 23.70 18.79
CA MET A 313 -10.11 24.69 17.69
C MET A 313 -10.41 26.10 18.21
N SER A 314 -11.38 26.31 19.13
CA SER A 314 -11.67 27.63 19.72
C SER A 314 -10.55 28.14 20.63
N GLU A 315 -9.78 27.22 21.23
CA GLU A 315 -8.61 27.59 22.03
C GLU A 315 -7.42 28.03 21.17
N MET A 316 -7.27 27.44 19.98
CA MET A 316 -6.15 27.72 19.07
C MET A 316 -6.44 28.85 18.06
N ILE A 317 -7.64 28.94 17.54
CA ILE A 317 -8.04 29.94 16.55
C ILE A 317 -8.73 31.10 17.28
N LYS A 318 -8.07 32.27 17.34
CA LYS A 318 -8.56 33.45 18.07
C LYS A 318 -9.46 34.37 17.24
N ASP A 319 -9.32 34.32 15.93
CA ASP A 319 -10.17 35.04 14.99
C ASP A 319 -11.50 34.30 14.81
N GLU A 320 -12.62 34.92 15.18
CA GLU A 320 -13.96 34.32 15.09
C GLU A 320 -14.37 33.98 13.67
N ARG A 321 -13.96 34.77 12.68
CA ARG A 321 -14.23 34.51 11.26
C ARG A 321 -13.48 33.24 10.79
N LEU A 322 -12.22 33.08 11.19
CA LEU A 322 -11.45 31.89 10.90
C LEU A 322 -12.04 30.67 11.61
N LEU A 323 -12.38 30.79 12.91
CA LEU A 323 -12.97 29.68 13.67
C LEU A 323 -14.26 29.19 13.00
N LYS A 324 -15.17 30.13 12.66
CA LYS A 324 -16.43 29.81 11.98
C LYS A 324 -16.20 29.13 10.62
N GLY A 325 -15.24 29.63 9.83
CA GLY A 325 -14.98 29.13 8.48
C GLY A 325 -14.28 27.77 8.46
N PHE A 326 -13.46 27.47 9.47
CA PHE A 326 -12.75 26.18 9.55
C PHE A 326 -13.53 25.10 10.29
N THR A 327 -14.50 25.44 11.16
CA THR A 327 -15.26 24.42 11.90
C THR A 327 -16.24 23.69 10.99
N PRO A 328 -16.08 22.36 10.78
CA PRO A 328 -16.96 21.59 9.92
C PRO A 328 -18.34 21.33 10.55
N THR A 329 -19.32 21.04 9.71
CA THR A 329 -20.68 20.63 10.10
C THR A 329 -20.89 19.10 10.06
N TRP A 330 -19.99 18.37 9.43
CA TRP A 330 -20.03 16.90 9.28
C TRP A 330 -19.21 16.17 10.35
N GLY A 331 -19.40 14.85 10.42
CA GLY A 331 -18.71 13.96 11.37
C GLY A 331 -17.18 13.92 11.18
N ILE A 332 -16.47 13.68 12.28
CA ILE A 332 -15.03 13.44 12.29
C ILE A 332 -14.76 12.17 11.45
N GLY A 333 -13.83 12.25 10.51
CA GLY A 333 -13.50 11.13 9.63
C GLY A 333 -14.22 11.12 8.29
N CYS A 334 -15.30 11.90 8.10
CA CYS A 334 -15.93 12.05 6.78
C CYS A 334 -14.93 12.48 5.69
N ARG A 335 -14.02 13.38 6.05
CA ARG A 335 -12.76 13.65 5.33
C ARG A 335 -11.60 13.13 6.17
N ARG A 336 -10.46 12.88 5.53
CA ARG A 336 -9.25 12.49 6.25
C ARG A 336 -8.98 13.48 7.38
N ILE A 337 -8.81 12.94 8.56
CA ILE A 337 -8.38 13.72 9.74
C ILE A 337 -6.94 14.18 9.53
N THR A 338 -6.63 15.39 9.98
CA THR A 338 -5.36 16.03 9.61
C THR A 338 -4.71 16.67 10.82
N PRO A 339 -3.44 16.37 11.14
CA PRO A 339 -2.63 17.19 12.04
C PRO A 339 -2.48 18.59 11.45
N GLY A 340 -2.74 19.64 12.24
CA GLY A 340 -2.82 20.97 11.66
C GLY A 340 -2.33 22.11 12.52
N ASP A 341 -1.68 21.88 13.66
CA ASP A 341 -1.26 22.93 14.58
C ASP A 341 -0.36 23.98 13.91
N PRO A 342 0.68 23.62 13.14
CA PRO A 342 1.49 24.62 12.43
C PRO A 342 0.69 25.44 11.40
N TYR A 343 -0.31 24.81 10.78
CA TYR A 343 -1.17 25.51 9.83
C TYR A 343 -2.11 26.51 10.54
N ILE A 344 -2.69 26.12 11.68
CA ILE A 344 -3.52 27.01 12.50
C ILE A 344 -2.72 28.22 12.97
N GLU A 345 -1.47 28.02 13.34
CA GLU A 345 -0.57 29.12 13.71
C GLU A 345 -0.26 30.03 12.53
N ALA A 346 0.09 29.45 11.37
CA ALA A 346 0.49 30.19 10.19
C ALA A 346 -0.65 31.06 9.61
N ILE A 347 -1.89 30.55 9.59
CA ILE A 347 -3.04 31.30 9.02
C ILE A 347 -3.45 32.51 9.85
N GLN A 348 -2.94 32.66 11.06
CA GLN A 348 -3.17 33.81 11.95
C GLN A 348 -2.03 34.84 11.92
N LYS A 349 -1.01 34.63 11.08
CA LYS A 349 0.11 35.56 10.93
C LYS A 349 -0.25 36.77 10.04
N PRO A 350 0.34 37.95 10.27
CA PRO A 350 -0.01 39.20 9.54
C PRO A 350 0.18 39.12 8.02
N ASN A 351 1.10 38.27 7.54
CA ASN A 351 1.36 38.09 6.11
C ASN A 351 0.54 36.96 5.47
N VAL A 352 -0.55 36.52 6.13
CA VAL A 352 -1.46 35.51 5.58
C VAL A 352 -2.89 36.04 5.59
N SER A 353 -3.54 35.97 4.45
CA SER A 353 -4.96 36.28 4.28
C SER A 353 -5.75 35.04 3.93
N VAL A 354 -6.76 34.71 4.73
CA VAL A 354 -7.62 33.54 4.48
C VAL A 354 -8.94 33.98 3.84
N HIS A 355 -9.28 33.35 2.72
CA HIS A 355 -10.49 33.60 1.94
C HIS A 355 -11.38 32.36 1.89
N PHE A 356 -12.56 32.46 2.49
CA PHE A 356 -13.59 31.40 2.45
C PHE A 356 -14.42 31.52 1.17
N THR A 357 -13.73 31.43 0.03
CA THR A 357 -14.32 31.52 -1.30
C THR A 357 -13.53 30.63 -2.27
N PRO A 358 -14.16 29.95 -3.22
CA PRO A 358 -13.42 29.25 -4.27
C PRO A 358 -12.83 30.26 -5.27
N VAL A 359 -11.68 29.91 -5.86
CA VAL A 359 -11.16 30.61 -7.02
C VAL A 359 -12.02 30.19 -8.23
N THR A 360 -12.55 31.18 -8.95
CA THR A 360 -13.42 30.96 -10.13
C THR A 360 -12.73 31.31 -11.45
N ARG A 361 -11.77 32.24 -11.43
CA ARG A 361 -11.05 32.67 -12.63
C ARG A 361 -9.62 33.10 -12.27
N ILE A 362 -8.75 32.97 -13.21
CA ILE A 362 -7.37 33.48 -13.19
C ILE A 362 -7.20 34.44 -14.33
N ASP A 363 -6.50 35.54 -14.11
CA ASP A 363 -6.14 36.50 -15.17
C ASP A 363 -4.60 36.64 -15.27
N LYS A 364 -4.15 37.68 -15.96
CA LYS A 364 -2.71 37.89 -16.20
C LYS A 364 -1.90 38.12 -14.93
N THR A 365 -2.51 38.64 -13.87
CA THR A 365 -1.81 39.15 -12.69
C THR A 365 -2.26 38.50 -11.37
N GLY A 366 -3.30 37.66 -11.40
CA GLY A 366 -3.78 37.09 -10.15
C GLY A 366 -4.97 36.17 -10.26
N VAL A 367 -5.62 35.98 -9.11
CA VAL A 367 -6.78 35.08 -8.92
C VAL A 367 -8.01 35.86 -8.54
N ILE A 368 -9.17 35.42 -9.03
CA ILE A 368 -10.47 36.02 -8.74
C ILE A 368 -11.32 34.98 -8.04
N GLY A 369 -11.78 35.31 -6.83
CA GLY A 369 -12.70 34.46 -6.06
C GLY A 369 -14.14 34.59 -6.55
N ALA A 370 -15.02 33.69 -6.08
CA ALA A 370 -16.47 33.79 -6.31
C ALA A 370 -17.09 35.03 -5.66
N ASP A 371 -16.36 35.68 -4.76
CA ASP A 371 -16.68 37.00 -4.19
C ASP A 371 -16.43 38.18 -5.16
N GLY A 372 -15.96 37.90 -6.38
CA GLY A 372 -15.63 38.88 -7.40
C GLY A 372 -14.35 39.69 -7.15
N VAL A 373 -13.65 39.44 -6.05
CA VAL A 373 -12.44 40.17 -5.67
C VAL A 373 -11.22 39.63 -6.39
N HIS A 374 -10.51 40.50 -7.10
CA HIS A 374 -9.20 40.21 -7.69
C HIS A 374 -8.11 40.32 -6.62
N ARG A 375 -7.23 39.33 -6.57
CA ARG A 375 -6.06 39.27 -5.68
C ARG A 375 -4.82 39.06 -6.54
N GLU A 376 -3.98 40.08 -6.52
CA GLU A 376 -2.73 40.08 -7.27
C GLU A 376 -1.73 39.12 -6.58
N VAL A 377 -1.18 38.20 -7.36
CA VAL A 377 -0.18 37.20 -6.86
C VAL A 377 0.90 36.94 -7.91
N ASP A 378 2.09 36.58 -7.46
CA ASP A 378 3.23 36.24 -8.30
C ASP A 378 3.28 34.75 -8.62
N THR A 379 2.81 33.92 -7.66
CA THR A 379 2.79 32.44 -7.79
C THR A 379 1.46 31.86 -7.33
N ILE A 380 0.95 30.89 -8.11
CA ILE A 380 -0.24 30.09 -7.77
C ILE A 380 0.21 28.66 -7.47
N ILE A 381 -0.10 28.16 -6.27
CA ILE A 381 0.19 26.79 -5.85
C ILE A 381 -1.12 25.98 -5.86
N CYS A 382 -1.23 25.07 -6.79
CA CYS A 382 -2.36 24.15 -6.92
C CYS A 382 -2.15 22.93 -6.03
N ALA A 383 -2.87 22.86 -4.91
CA ALA A 383 -2.97 21.69 -4.06
C ALA A 383 -4.28 20.94 -4.32
N THR A 384 -4.54 20.65 -5.60
CA THR A 384 -5.82 20.11 -6.07
C THR A 384 -5.92 18.60 -6.01
N GLY A 385 -4.87 17.94 -5.50
CA GLY A 385 -4.84 16.51 -5.22
C GLY A 385 -4.69 15.64 -6.47
N PHE A 386 -5.24 14.45 -6.39
CA PHE A 386 -5.04 13.38 -7.37
C PHE A 386 -6.36 12.87 -7.92
N ASP A 387 -6.28 12.18 -9.06
CA ASP A 387 -7.39 11.40 -9.58
C ASP A 387 -7.55 10.11 -8.78
N VAL A 388 -8.61 10.03 -8.02
CA VAL A 388 -8.96 8.88 -7.17
C VAL A 388 -10.15 8.09 -7.73
N SER A 389 -10.38 8.20 -9.03
CA SER A 389 -11.46 7.47 -9.72
C SER A 389 -11.19 5.98 -9.87
N TYR A 390 -10.03 5.49 -9.46
CA TYR A 390 -9.51 4.14 -9.70
C TYR A 390 -9.28 3.77 -11.18
N LYS A 391 -9.59 4.65 -12.13
CA LYS A 391 -9.34 4.39 -13.56
C LYS A 391 -7.85 4.17 -13.81
N PRO A 392 -7.46 3.04 -14.42
CA PRO A 392 -6.08 2.83 -14.84
C PRO A 392 -5.59 3.93 -15.79
N ARG A 393 -4.30 4.24 -15.74
CA ARG A 393 -3.66 5.24 -16.62
C ARG A 393 -3.27 4.69 -17.99
N PHE A 394 -3.31 3.38 -18.12
CA PHE A 394 -3.01 2.62 -19.32
C PHE A 394 -4.02 1.48 -19.44
N PRO A 395 -4.25 0.94 -20.63
CA PRO A 395 -5.17 -0.19 -20.81
C PRO A 395 -4.76 -1.39 -19.96
N ILE A 396 -5.70 -1.93 -19.19
CA ILE A 396 -5.60 -3.22 -18.51
C ILE A 396 -6.78 -4.05 -19.02
N VAL A 397 -6.49 -4.94 -19.95
CA VAL A 397 -7.49 -5.72 -20.67
C VAL A 397 -7.48 -7.15 -20.16
N GLY A 398 -8.55 -7.54 -19.50
CA GLY A 398 -8.77 -8.88 -18.94
C GLY A 398 -9.36 -9.88 -19.92
N GLN A 399 -10.05 -10.88 -19.38
CA GLN A 399 -10.77 -11.91 -20.14
C GLN A 399 -11.82 -11.29 -21.07
N ASN A 400 -12.05 -11.95 -22.20
CA ASN A 400 -13.02 -11.52 -23.20
C ASN A 400 -12.80 -10.08 -23.73
N GLY A 401 -11.58 -9.54 -23.60
CA GLY A 401 -11.25 -8.20 -24.07
C GLY A 401 -11.83 -7.05 -23.22
N ILE A 402 -12.27 -7.29 -22.00
CA ILE A 402 -12.84 -6.27 -21.11
C ILE A 402 -11.73 -5.35 -20.62
N ASP A 403 -11.81 -4.05 -20.93
CA ASP A 403 -10.92 -3.04 -20.37
C ASP A 403 -11.38 -2.62 -18.96
N LEU A 404 -10.46 -2.55 -18.03
CA LEU A 404 -10.73 -2.19 -16.64
C LEU A 404 -11.26 -0.75 -16.49
N ALA A 405 -10.80 0.17 -17.34
CA ALA A 405 -11.29 1.55 -17.35
C ALA A 405 -12.78 1.62 -17.75
N ASP A 406 -13.21 0.78 -18.69
CA ASP A 406 -14.61 0.68 -19.08
C ASP A 406 -15.46 -0.01 -18.00
N LYS A 407 -14.94 -1.10 -17.41
CA LYS A 407 -15.61 -1.80 -16.29
C LYS A 407 -15.83 -0.85 -15.09
N TRP A 408 -14.89 0.02 -14.81
CA TRP A 408 -14.93 0.98 -13.70
C TRP A 408 -15.45 2.38 -14.10
N LYS A 409 -16.00 2.53 -15.28
CA LYS A 409 -16.46 3.83 -15.79
C LYS A 409 -17.51 4.48 -14.91
N VAL A 410 -18.45 3.68 -14.38
CA VAL A 410 -19.54 4.15 -13.53
C VAL A 410 -19.19 3.97 -12.06
N CYS A 411 -18.75 2.77 -11.70
CA CYS A 411 -18.46 2.41 -10.33
C CYS A 411 -17.25 1.47 -10.26
N PRO A 412 -16.15 1.87 -9.60
CA PRO A 412 -15.07 0.95 -9.31
C PRO A 412 -15.49 -0.02 -8.22
N GLU A 413 -15.45 -1.31 -8.54
CA GLU A 413 -15.77 -2.42 -7.66
C GLU A 413 -14.68 -3.48 -7.75
N GLY A 414 -14.42 -4.15 -6.63
CA GLY A 414 -13.42 -5.21 -6.54
C GLY A 414 -13.72 -6.17 -5.40
N TYR A 415 -13.11 -7.32 -5.46
CA TYR A 415 -13.16 -8.33 -4.42
C TYR A 415 -12.14 -8.00 -3.32
N LEU A 416 -12.62 -7.69 -2.12
CA LEU A 416 -11.83 -7.36 -0.92
C LEU A 416 -10.74 -6.26 -1.14
N GLY A 417 -10.91 -5.38 -2.13
CA GLY A 417 -9.88 -4.41 -2.48
C GLY A 417 -8.61 -5.00 -3.10
N LEU A 418 -8.63 -6.27 -3.50
CA LEU A 418 -7.47 -7.06 -3.93
C LEU A 418 -7.52 -7.52 -5.38
N ALA A 419 -8.68 -7.99 -5.84
CA ALA A 419 -8.84 -8.68 -7.12
C ALA A 419 -10.11 -8.24 -7.84
N ILE A 420 -10.21 -8.56 -9.12
CA ILE A 420 -11.29 -8.06 -9.97
C ILE A 420 -11.82 -9.22 -10.83
N PRO A 421 -13.15 -9.44 -10.90
CA PRO A 421 -13.75 -10.44 -11.78
C PRO A 421 -13.38 -10.21 -13.25
N GLY A 422 -12.94 -11.27 -13.92
CA GLY A 422 -12.49 -11.22 -15.31
C GLY A 422 -11.05 -10.74 -15.52
N PHE A 423 -10.28 -10.54 -14.43
CA PHE A 423 -8.85 -10.19 -14.47
C PHE A 423 -8.05 -11.27 -13.74
N PRO A 424 -7.77 -12.40 -14.39
CA PRO A 424 -7.12 -13.53 -13.73
C PRO A 424 -5.68 -13.23 -13.32
N ASN A 425 -5.23 -13.83 -12.21
CA ASN A 425 -3.85 -13.70 -11.73
C ASN A 425 -3.40 -12.24 -11.56
N PHE A 426 -4.36 -11.34 -11.35
CA PHE A 426 -4.16 -9.91 -11.18
C PHE A 426 -4.53 -9.52 -9.74
N LEU A 427 -3.56 -8.93 -9.03
CA LEU A 427 -3.80 -8.42 -7.68
C LEU A 427 -3.45 -6.92 -7.65
N THR A 428 -4.37 -6.13 -7.09
CA THR A 428 -4.19 -4.70 -6.91
C THR A 428 -3.90 -4.37 -5.46
N PHE A 429 -3.03 -3.40 -5.23
CA PHE A 429 -2.71 -2.84 -3.93
C PHE A 429 -3.47 -1.52 -3.76
N ILE A 430 -4.30 -1.43 -2.73
CA ILE A 430 -5.23 -0.31 -2.49
C ILE A 430 -6.28 -0.22 -3.61
N GLY A 431 -7.02 -1.30 -3.83
CA GLY A 431 -8.18 -1.33 -4.74
C GLY A 431 -9.46 -0.74 -4.11
N PRO A 432 -10.59 -0.76 -4.83
CA PRO A 432 -11.87 -0.29 -4.29
C PRO A 432 -12.26 -1.02 -3.01
N ASN A 433 -12.79 -0.26 -2.03
CA ASN A 433 -13.14 -0.72 -0.68
C ASN A 433 -11.95 -1.23 0.17
N TRP A 434 -10.72 -0.80 -0.13
CA TRP A 434 -9.56 -1.07 0.71
C TRP A 434 -9.50 -0.11 1.93
N PRO A 435 -9.00 -0.50 3.13
CA PRO A 435 -9.01 0.35 4.32
C PRO A 435 -7.93 1.44 4.28
N VAL A 436 -8.25 2.60 3.70
CA VAL A 436 -7.37 3.78 3.68
C VAL A 436 -7.69 4.80 4.76
N GLU A 437 -8.82 4.63 5.41
CA GLU A 437 -9.42 5.60 6.33
C GLU A 437 -8.93 5.47 7.77
N ASN A 438 -8.43 4.30 8.17
CA ASN A 438 -8.11 3.98 9.56
C ASN A 438 -6.68 3.44 9.69
N GLY A 439 -5.85 4.16 10.40
CA GLY A 439 -4.49 3.74 10.74
C GLY A 439 -3.45 3.91 9.66
N SER A 440 -2.34 3.19 9.84
CA SER A 440 -1.28 3.10 8.86
C SER A 440 -1.63 2.12 7.75
N VAL A 441 -1.33 2.49 6.50
CA VAL A 441 -1.48 1.58 5.35
C VAL A 441 -0.44 0.45 5.36
N MET A 442 0.62 0.55 6.18
CA MET A 442 1.77 -0.39 6.14
C MET A 442 1.38 -1.78 6.62
N GLY A 443 0.60 -1.88 7.70
CA GLY A 443 0.09 -3.15 8.22
C GLY A 443 -0.81 -3.88 7.21
N PRO A 444 -1.91 -3.30 6.76
CA PRO A 444 -2.77 -3.90 5.75
C PRO A 444 -2.03 -4.28 4.45
N LEU A 445 -1.13 -3.43 3.92
CA LEU A 445 -0.33 -3.76 2.73
C LEU A 445 0.58 -4.96 2.94
N TYR A 446 1.13 -5.12 4.13
CA TYR A 446 1.93 -6.31 4.48
C TYR A 446 1.11 -7.60 4.30
N TYR A 447 -0.13 -7.62 4.79
CA TYR A 447 -1.02 -8.79 4.65
C TYR A 447 -1.55 -8.98 3.22
N VAL A 448 -1.76 -7.89 2.47
CA VAL A 448 -2.05 -7.99 1.01
C VAL A 448 -0.92 -8.68 0.27
N SER A 449 0.33 -8.30 0.57
CA SER A 449 1.50 -8.95 -0.05
C SER A 449 1.61 -10.42 0.39
N GLN A 450 1.35 -10.76 1.65
CA GLN A 450 1.31 -12.17 2.09
C GLN A 450 0.18 -12.97 1.42
N TYR A 451 -0.99 -12.36 1.23
CA TYR A 451 -2.08 -12.95 0.46
C TYR A 451 -1.63 -13.27 -0.97
N ALA A 452 -0.94 -12.32 -1.62
CA ALA A 452 -0.35 -12.52 -2.94
C ALA A 452 0.62 -13.71 -2.97
N MET A 453 1.48 -13.86 -1.95
CA MET A 453 2.41 -15.01 -1.85
C MET A 453 1.67 -16.35 -1.79
N GLN A 454 0.58 -16.43 -1.02
CA GLN A 454 -0.24 -17.65 -0.94
C GLN A 454 -0.88 -17.97 -2.31
N MET A 455 -1.39 -16.95 -3.01
CA MET A 455 -1.96 -17.12 -4.36
C MET A 455 -0.91 -17.57 -5.38
N ILE A 456 0.27 -16.94 -5.39
CA ILE A 456 1.37 -17.30 -6.31
C ILE A 456 1.82 -18.74 -6.06
N LYS A 457 2.01 -19.13 -4.78
CA LYS A 457 2.39 -20.49 -4.43
C LYS A 457 1.37 -21.52 -4.89
N LYS A 458 0.07 -21.25 -4.71
CA LYS A 458 -0.99 -22.13 -5.19
C LYS A 458 -1.00 -22.23 -6.72
N ILE A 459 -0.86 -21.10 -7.44
CA ILE A 459 -0.76 -21.08 -8.91
C ILE A 459 0.42 -21.95 -9.38
N GLN A 460 1.55 -21.86 -8.69
CA GLN A 460 2.76 -22.62 -9.03
C GLN A 460 2.58 -24.12 -8.78
N THR A 461 2.13 -24.50 -7.59
CA THR A 461 2.17 -25.89 -7.13
C THR A 461 1.01 -26.74 -7.60
N GLU A 462 -0.12 -26.13 -7.97
CA GLU A 462 -1.33 -26.85 -8.40
C GLU A 462 -1.62 -26.76 -9.90
N TYR A 463 -0.67 -26.32 -10.73
CA TYR A 463 -0.84 -26.15 -12.18
C TYR A 463 -2.03 -25.26 -12.58
N ILE A 464 -2.28 -24.21 -11.79
CA ILE A 464 -3.35 -23.29 -12.11
C ILE A 464 -2.93 -22.40 -13.27
N ARG A 465 -3.78 -22.31 -14.29
CA ARG A 465 -3.64 -21.39 -15.43
C ARG A 465 -4.13 -20.00 -15.03
N SER A 466 -5.34 -19.95 -14.48
CA SER A 466 -5.99 -18.69 -14.11
C SER A 466 -6.80 -18.84 -12.84
N ILE A 467 -6.77 -17.80 -12.01
CA ILE A 467 -7.60 -17.65 -10.82
C ILE A 467 -8.13 -16.23 -10.77
N ALA A 468 -9.45 -16.06 -10.78
CA ALA A 468 -10.14 -14.76 -10.73
C ALA A 468 -11.35 -14.86 -9.79
N PRO A 469 -11.69 -13.81 -9.04
CA PRO A 469 -12.87 -13.84 -8.18
C PRO A 469 -14.14 -13.94 -9.04
N LYS A 470 -15.15 -14.61 -8.51
CA LYS A 470 -16.48 -14.73 -9.13
C LYS A 470 -17.18 -13.37 -9.11
N GLN A 471 -17.96 -13.09 -10.15
CA GLN A 471 -18.68 -11.82 -10.28
C GLN A 471 -19.76 -11.67 -9.19
N ASP A 472 -20.60 -12.69 -8.99
CA ASP A 472 -21.69 -12.71 -8.00
C ASP A 472 -21.19 -12.53 -6.56
N VAL A 473 -20.07 -13.17 -6.22
CA VAL A 473 -19.42 -13.00 -4.90
C VAL A 473 -18.89 -11.57 -4.72
N THR A 474 -18.32 -11.00 -5.79
CA THR A 474 -17.82 -9.61 -5.75
C THR A 474 -18.97 -8.61 -5.63
N ASP A 475 -20.08 -8.84 -6.33
CA ASP A 475 -21.26 -7.99 -6.27
C ASP A 475 -21.86 -8.00 -4.85
N ALA A 476 -22.03 -9.19 -4.25
CA ALA A 476 -22.52 -9.36 -2.89
C ALA A 476 -21.60 -8.66 -1.85
N PHE A 477 -20.27 -8.74 -2.02
CA PHE A 477 -19.34 -8.02 -1.17
C PHE A 477 -19.51 -6.49 -1.29
N ASN A 478 -19.64 -5.97 -2.51
CA ASN A 478 -19.80 -4.53 -2.74
C ASN A 478 -21.15 -4.02 -2.22
N GLU A 479 -22.22 -4.81 -2.34
CA GLU A 479 -23.51 -4.52 -1.71
C GLU A 479 -23.37 -4.42 -0.19
N HIS A 480 -22.72 -5.40 0.44
CA HIS A 480 -22.46 -5.38 1.88
C HIS A 480 -21.69 -4.12 2.30
N CYS A 481 -20.67 -3.71 1.53
CA CYS A 481 -19.92 -2.48 1.81
C CYS A 481 -20.83 -1.25 1.80
N GLN A 482 -21.72 -1.12 0.81
CA GLN A 482 -22.60 0.04 0.70
C GLN A 482 -23.69 0.06 1.79
N GLU A 483 -24.21 -1.09 2.20
CA GLU A 483 -25.14 -1.17 3.34
C GLU A 483 -24.45 -0.81 4.66
N TRP A 484 -23.26 -1.37 4.89
CA TRP A 484 -22.50 -1.07 6.11
C TRP A 484 -22.14 0.42 6.23
N VAL A 485 -21.70 1.04 5.14
CA VAL A 485 -21.23 2.43 5.16
C VAL A 485 -22.31 3.43 5.55
N ARG A 486 -23.61 3.09 5.38
CA ARG A 486 -24.75 3.93 5.81
C ARG A 486 -24.77 4.24 7.30
N HIS A 487 -24.11 3.40 8.10
CA HIS A 487 -24.00 3.57 9.56
C HIS A 487 -22.83 4.48 9.96
N THR A 488 -22.07 4.98 9.00
CA THR A 488 -20.81 5.69 9.24
C THR A 488 -20.87 7.15 8.81
N VAL A 489 -19.90 7.94 9.26
CA VAL A 489 -19.76 9.35 8.91
C VAL A 489 -19.38 9.59 7.44
N TRP A 490 -18.95 8.55 6.70
CA TRP A 490 -18.54 8.71 5.30
C TRP A 490 -19.69 9.02 4.34
N VAL A 491 -20.93 8.80 4.75
CA VAL A 491 -22.11 9.21 3.95
C VAL A 491 -22.52 10.66 4.20
N ASP A 492 -21.92 11.38 5.16
CA ASP A 492 -22.22 12.80 5.42
C ASP A 492 -21.88 13.67 4.18
N GLU A 493 -22.48 14.85 4.10
CA GLU A 493 -22.31 15.77 2.96
C GLU A 493 -20.96 16.49 2.91
N CYS A 494 -19.87 15.82 3.24
CA CYS A 494 -18.52 16.33 3.02
C CYS A 494 -18.00 15.96 1.62
N ARG A 495 -17.22 16.83 0.99
CA ARG A 495 -16.43 16.46 -0.18
C ARG A 495 -15.18 15.71 0.26
N SER A 496 -15.08 14.45 -0.13
CA SER A 496 -13.99 13.57 0.24
C SER A 496 -13.52 12.73 -0.94
N TRP A 497 -12.25 12.37 -0.96
CA TRP A 497 -11.72 11.41 -1.93
C TRP A 497 -12.09 9.95 -1.59
N TYR A 498 -12.69 9.71 -0.43
CA TYR A 498 -13.23 8.39 -0.07
C TYR A 498 -14.46 8.00 -0.88
N LYS A 499 -15.10 8.95 -1.52
CA LYS A 499 -16.34 8.75 -2.27
C LYS A 499 -16.36 9.47 -3.62
N ASN A 500 -17.17 8.97 -4.52
CA ASN A 500 -17.57 9.71 -5.69
C ASN A 500 -18.46 10.89 -5.27
N ASN A 501 -17.98 12.11 -5.45
CA ASN A 501 -18.67 13.31 -5.00
C ASN A 501 -19.88 13.71 -5.85
N GLU A 502 -20.14 13.01 -6.97
CA GLU A 502 -21.32 13.21 -7.83
C GLU A 502 -22.45 12.27 -7.41
N THR A 503 -22.14 11.00 -7.16
CA THR A 503 -23.13 9.97 -6.81
C THR A 503 -23.29 9.76 -5.30
N GLY A 504 -22.31 10.22 -4.50
CA GLY A 504 -22.26 9.97 -3.06
C GLY A 504 -21.76 8.57 -2.68
N ARG A 505 -21.51 7.67 -3.65
CA ARG A 505 -21.03 6.31 -3.39
C ARG A 505 -19.65 6.31 -2.77
N VAL A 506 -19.49 5.59 -1.67
CA VAL A 506 -18.20 5.45 -0.95
C VAL A 506 -17.43 4.28 -1.55
N ASN A 507 -16.27 4.56 -2.12
CA ASN A 507 -15.47 3.59 -2.88
C ASN A 507 -14.13 3.23 -2.22
N ALA A 508 -13.67 4.04 -1.25
CA ALA A 508 -12.34 3.88 -0.66
C ALA A 508 -12.44 3.70 0.86
N VAL A 509 -13.35 2.83 1.30
CA VAL A 509 -13.55 2.48 2.71
C VAL A 509 -13.88 0.99 2.81
N TRP A 510 -13.18 0.29 3.68
CA TRP A 510 -13.45 -1.10 4.04
C TRP A 510 -14.63 -1.17 5.03
N PRO A 511 -15.51 -2.20 4.97
CA PRO A 511 -16.61 -2.36 5.93
C PRO A 511 -16.13 -2.90 7.29
N GLY A 512 -15.19 -2.20 7.91
CA GLY A 512 -14.57 -2.58 9.17
C GLY A 512 -13.26 -1.82 9.42
N SER A 513 -12.62 -2.05 10.56
CA SER A 513 -11.30 -1.50 10.85
C SER A 513 -10.19 -2.14 10.00
N SER A 514 -9.00 -1.54 9.99
CA SER A 514 -7.82 -2.14 9.38
C SER A 514 -7.46 -3.50 9.98
N LEU A 515 -7.69 -3.69 11.28
CA LEU A 515 -7.51 -5.00 11.94
C LEU A 515 -8.53 -6.03 11.44
N HIS A 516 -9.80 -5.62 11.27
CA HIS A 516 -10.83 -6.48 10.69
C HIS A 516 -10.47 -6.90 9.26
N TYR A 517 -9.91 -5.98 8.45
CA TYR A 517 -9.42 -6.28 7.11
C TYR A 517 -8.29 -7.31 7.13
N ILE A 518 -7.30 -7.12 7.99
CA ILE A 518 -6.17 -8.05 8.16
C ILE A 518 -6.67 -9.46 8.47
N GLU A 519 -7.63 -9.61 9.38
CA GLU A 519 -8.21 -10.92 9.70
C GLU A 519 -8.99 -11.50 8.51
N ALA A 520 -9.76 -10.68 7.80
CA ALA A 520 -10.57 -11.11 6.65
C ALA A 520 -9.72 -11.65 5.50
N ILE A 521 -8.51 -11.08 5.27
CA ILE A 521 -7.62 -11.49 4.18
C ILE A 521 -6.47 -12.40 4.63
N ARG A 522 -6.44 -12.84 5.88
CA ARG A 522 -5.36 -13.68 6.41
C ARG A 522 -5.12 -14.93 5.58
N GLN A 523 -6.18 -15.50 5.04
CA GLN A 523 -6.16 -16.65 4.14
C GLN A 523 -7.11 -16.42 2.96
N PRO A 524 -6.69 -16.75 1.73
CA PRO A 524 -7.57 -16.70 0.57
C PRO A 524 -8.75 -17.67 0.71
N ARG A 525 -9.94 -17.19 0.41
CA ARG A 525 -11.18 -17.96 0.33
C ARG A 525 -11.31 -18.50 -1.10
N TYR A 526 -10.66 -19.62 -1.40
CA TYR A 526 -10.59 -20.16 -2.77
C TYR A 526 -11.95 -20.54 -3.36
N GLU A 527 -12.96 -20.80 -2.53
CA GLU A 527 -14.34 -21.00 -2.93
C GLU A 527 -14.97 -19.77 -3.62
N ASP A 528 -14.40 -18.60 -3.43
CA ASP A 528 -14.87 -17.35 -4.03
C ASP A 528 -14.31 -17.12 -5.45
N PHE A 529 -13.44 -18.03 -5.93
CA PHE A 529 -12.73 -17.87 -7.19
C PHE A 529 -13.17 -18.89 -8.25
N GLU A 530 -13.10 -18.47 -9.51
CA GLU A 530 -13.06 -19.34 -10.67
C GLU A 530 -11.61 -19.74 -10.94
N ILE A 531 -11.34 -21.04 -10.98
CA ILE A 531 -10.01 -21.59 -11.17
C ILE A 531 -9.99 -22.45 -12.44
N SER A 532 -9.03 -22.20 -13.32
CA SER A 532 -8.74 -23.06 -14.45
C SER A 532 -7.33 -23.62 -14.39
N TYR A 533 -7.08 -24.77 -15.01
CA TYR A 533 -5.87 -25.53 -14.84
C TYR A 533 -5.09 -25.68 -16.14
N LEU A 534 -3.79 -25.98 -16.02
CA LEU A 534 -2.84 -26.29 -17.11
C LEU A 534 -2.43 -27.76 -17.09
N GLY A 535 -1.83 -28.21 -18.20
CA GLY A 535 -1.14 -29.49 -18.31
C GLY A 535 -1.96 -30.68 -17.79
N PRO A 536 -1.38 -31.54 -16.94
CA PRO A 536 -2.06 -32.70 -16.38
C PRO A 536 -3.30 -32.32 -15.58
N ALA A 537 -3.28 -31.19 -14.87
CA ALA A 537 -4.39 -30.72 -14.04
C ALA A 537 -5.61 -30.30 -14.87
N LYS A 538 -5.45 -30.02 -16.16
CA LYS A 538 -6.58 -29.79 -17.09
C LYS A 538 -7.44 -31.04 -17.28
N LYS A 539 -6.82 -32.24 -17.23
CA LYS A 539 -7.53 -33.52 -17.31
C LYS A 539 -8.07 -33.96 -15.95
N ASN A 540 -7.28 -33.74 -14.89
CA ASN A 540 -7.67 -34.06 -13.53
C ASN A 540 -7.05 -33.06 -12.55
N MET A 541 -7.89 -32.28 -11.86
CA MET A 541 -7.44 -31.24 -10.93
C MET A 541 -6.60 -31.79 -9.75
N TRP A 542 -6.67 -33.09 -9.49
CA TRP A 542 -5.87 -33.75 -8.46
C TRP A 542 -4.45 -34.11 -8.91
N ALA A 543 -4.07 -33.78 -10.13
CA ALA A 543 -2.72 -34.01 -10.68
C ALA A 543 -1.60 -33.48 -9.79
N TYR A 544 -1.85 -32.41 -9.03
CA TYR A 544 -0.88 -31.81 -8.12
C TYR A 544 -0.45 -32.74 -6.96
N LEU A 545 -1.22 -33.80 -6.67
CA LEU A 545 -0.83 -34.82 -5.68
C LEU A 545 0.37 -35.66 -6.17
N GLY A 546 0.59 -35.74 -7.48
CA GLY A 546 1.69 -36.50 -8.08
C GLY A 546 1.73 -37.94 -7.64
N MET A 547 2.92 -38.51 -7.55
CA MET A 547 3.16 -39.89 -7.12
C MET A 547 3.23 -40.09 -5.61
N GLY A 548 2.69 -39.15 -4.83
CA GLY A 548 2.58 -39.28 -3.37
C GLY A 548 3.88 -38.95 -2.62
N THR A 549 4.74 -38.12 -3.18
CA THR A 549 5.97 -37.65 -2.53
C THR A 549 5.90 -36.21 -2.10
N VAL A 550 6.68 -35.85 -1.09
CA VAL A 550 6.83 -34.46 -0.58
C VAL A 550 8.30 -34.08 -0.55
N PRO A 551 8.63 -32.75 -0.54
CA PRO A 551 10.03 -32.29 -0.54
C PRO A 551 10.87 -32.91 0.59
N ALA A 552 10.32 -33.11 1.77
CA ALA A 552 11.04 -33.70 2.88
C ALA A 552 11.56 -35.11 2.60
N LEU A 553 10.80 -35.93 1.87
CA LEU A 553 11.23 -37.27 1.45
C LEU A 553 12.32 -37.21 0.37
N VAL A 554 12.20 -36.28 -0.60
CA VAL A 554 13.15 -36.13 -1.71
C VAL A 554 14.48 -35.57 -1.20
N GLU A 555 14.43 -34.56 -0.34
CA GLU A 555 15.58 -33.83 0.17
C GLU A 555 16.21 -34.47 1.41
N LYS A 556 15.67 -35.59 1.88
CA LYS A 556 16.11 -36.31 3.10
C LYS A 556 16.12 -35.40 4.35
N LYS A 557 15.13 -34.53 4.45
CA LYS A 557 14.86 -33.68 5.61
C LYS A 557 14.09 -34.44 6.68
N ASP A 558 13.65 -33.74 7.72
CA ASP A 558 12.78 -34.31 8.75
C ASP A 558 11.52 -34.92 8.12
N VAL A 559 11.34 -36.21 8.29
CA VAL A 559 10.17 -36.97 7.81
C VAL A 559 9.11 -37.20 8.89
N SER A 560 9.30 -36.62 10.05
CA SER A 560 8.40 -36.66 11.18
C SER A 560 8.09 -35.26 11.74
N PRO A 561 7.78 -34.25 10.92
CA PRO A 561 7.63 -32.86 11.35
C PRO A 561 6.44 -32.64 12.30
N TYR A 562 5.55 -33.63 12.42
CA TYR A 562 4.44 -33.67 13.37
C TYR A 562 4.89 -34.11 14.80
N LEU A 563 6.17 -34.43 14.99
CA LEU A 563 6.78 -34.73 16.27
C LEU A 563 7.84 -33.68 16.57
N ASN A 564 7.47 -32.58 17.16
CA ASN A 564 8.40 -31.56 17.58
C ASN A 564 8.06 -31.07 19.01
N VAL A 565 9.06 -30.50 19.65
CA VAL A 565 8.96 -30.07 21.06
C VAL A 565 7.92 -28.96 21.26
N GLU A 566 7.68 -28.14 20.24
CA GLU A 566 6.72 -27.02 20.28
C GLU A 566 5.26 -27.50 20.27
N MET A 567 5.01 -28.76 19.88
CA MET A 567 3.69 -29.38 19.90
C MET A 567 3.35 -30.02 21.27
N LEU A 568 4.32 -30.11 22.18
CA LEU A 568 4.06 -30.65 23.53
C LEU A 568 3.24 -29.64 24.32
N ASP A 569 2.05 -30.07 24.74
CA ASP A 569 1.18 -29.26 25.60
C ASP A 569 1.81 -28.99 26.96
N PRO A 570 1.86 -27.74 27.45
CA PRO A 570 2.46 -27.39 28.73
C PRO A 570 1.81 -28.12 29.94
N GLU A 571 0.49 -28.34 29.90
CA GLU A 571 -0.21 -29.04 30.96
C GLU A 571 0.13 -30.53 30.97
N TRP A 572 0.26 -31.14 29.78
CA TRP A 572 0.72 -32.50 29.63
C TRP A 572 2.15 -32.66 30.14
N MET A 573 3.07 -31.80 29.72
CA MET A 573 4.47 -31.83 30.19
C MET A 573 4.53 -31.76 31.71
N LYS A 574 3.73 -30.90 32.33
CA LYS A 574 3.65 -30.79 33.79
C LYS A 574 3.07 -32.06 34.46
N ALA A 575 2.06 -32.67 33.86
CA ALA A 575 1.39 -33.86 34.41
C ALA A 575 2.27 -35.10 34.38
N VAL A 576 3.25 -35.19 33.49
CA VAL A 576 4.12 -36.34 33.27
C VAL A 576 5.60 -36.06 33.53
N ASP A 577 5.91 -34.94 34.22
CA ASP A 577 7.26 -34.50 34.62
C ASP A 577 8.26 -34.34 33.44
N ILE A 578 7.80 -33.94 32.28
CA ILE A 578 8.67 -33.51 31.18
C ILE A 578 9.26 -32.12 31.51
N ASP A 579 10.59 -31.99 31.44
CA ASP A 579 11.31 -30.79 31.82
C ASP A 579 11.11 -29.66 30.81
N ALA A 580 10.11 -28.82 31.03
CA ALA A 580 9.79 -27.68 30.21
C ALA A 580 10.91 -26.61 30.11
N LYS A 581 11.88 -26.59 31.08
CA LYS A 581 13.00 -25.64 31.04
C LYS A 581 13.95 -25.93 29.89
N LYS A 582 14.15 -27.22 29.56
CA LYS A 582 14.99 -27.61 28.42
C LYS A 582 14.45 -27.15 27.09
N VAL A 583 13.13 -27.02 26.96
CA VAL A 583 12.49 -26.47 25.75
C VAL A 583 12.87 -25.00 25.56
N HIS A 584 12.84 -24.25 26.65
CA HIS A 584 13.20 -22.82 26.63
C HIS A 584 14.70 -22.63 26.38
N GLU A 585 15.55 -23.39 27.03
CA GLU A 585 17.01 -23.34 26.86
C GLU A 585 17.44 -23.68 25.42
N ALA A 586 16.82 -24.70 24.80
CA ALA A 586 17.08 -25.10 23.43
C ALA A 586 16.68 -23.97 22.44
N LYS A 587 15.53 -23.33 22.67
CA LYS A 587 15.06 -22.21 21.85
C LYS A 587 15.95 -20.97 21.96
N VAL A 588 16.45 -20.67 23.17
CA VAL A 588 17.41 -19.59 23.41
C VAL A 588 18.75 -19.89 22.74
N LYS A 589 19.19 -21.15 22.75
CA LYS A 589 20.43 -21.57 22.07
C LYS A 589 20.30 -21.46 20.55
N GLU A 590 19.21 -21.94 19.98
CA GLU A 590 18.95 -21.84 18.53
C GLU A 590 18.88 -20.38 18.04
N LEU A 591 18.28 -19.50 18.86
CA LEU A 591 18.25 -18.07 18.55
C LEU A 591 19.64 -17.46 18.54
N LYS A 592 20.50 -17.83 19.51
CA LYS A 592 21.90 -17.35 19.54
C LYS A 592 22.74 -17.86 18.37
N GLU A 593 22.57 -19.14 17.98
CA GLU A 593 23.26 -19.71 16.83
C GLU A 593 22.84 -19.00 15.52
N LYS A 594 21.55 -18.70 15.34
CA LYS A 594 21.07 -17.89 14.22
C LYS A 594 21.59 -16.45 14.23
N GLU A 595 21.73 -15.84 15.42
CA GLU A 595 22.35 -14.50 15.55
C GLU A 595 23.83 -14.51 15.18
N GLU A 596 24.57 -15.56 15.50
CA GLU A 596 25.97 -15.72 15.12
C GLU A 596 26.12 -15.96 13.61
N GLU A 597 25.30 -16.80 13.01
CA GLU A 597 25.29 -16.98 11.56
C GLU A 597 24.99 -15.68 10.79
N VAL A 598 24.06 -14.86 11.29
CA VAL A 598 23.75 -13.54 10.69
C VAL A 598 24.93 -12.59 10.84
N LYS A 599 25.62 -12.61 11.98
CA LYS A 599 26.81 -11.78 12.21
C LYS A 599 27.99 -12.20 11.33
N ASP A 600 28.19 -13.49 11.11
CA ASP A 600 29.27 -13.99 10.26
C ASP A 600 28.99 -13.69 8.78
N LYS A 601 27.77 -13.89 8.31
CA LYS A 601 27.37 -13.47 6.95
C LYS A 601 27.48 -11.96 6.73
N SER A 602 27.21 -11.15 7.76
CA SER A 602 27.41 -9.69 7.67
C SER A 602 28.88 -9.30 7.67
N ARG A 603 29.77 -10.04 8.34
CA ARG A 603 31.23 -9.84 8.31
C ARG A 603 31.83 -10.26 6.95
N GLU A 604 31.42 -11.39 6.41
CA GLU A 604 31.86 -11.83 5.07
C GLU A 604 31.45 -10.83 3.97
N ASN A 605 30.25 -10.26 4.06
CA ASN A 605 29.83 -9.22 3.13
C ASN A 605 30.61 -7.90 3.28
N VAL A 606 30.99 -7.51 4.50
CA VAL A 606 31.81 -6.30 4.73
C VAL A 606 33.25 -6.53 4.26
N GLU A 607 33.83 -7.71 4.45
CA GLU A 607 35.15 -8.05 3.93
C GLU A 607 35.18 -8.17 2.40
N ALA A 608 34.11 -8.70 1.79
CA ALA A 608 33.98 -8.76 0.33
C ALA A 608 33.89 -7.37 -0.32
N VAL A 609 33.25 -6.41 0.34
CA VAL A 609 33.16 -5.01 -0.12
C VAL A 609 34.47 -4.25 0.11
N ALA A 610 35.28 -4.65 1.09
CA ALA A 610 36.59 -4.01 1.36
C ALA A 610 37.71 -4.50 0.42
N VAL A 611 37.50 -5.60 -0.32
CA VAL A 611 38.47 -6.20 -1.25
C VAL A 611 38.10 -5.91 -2.74
N ALA A 612 36.93 -5.36 -3.01
CA ALA A 612 36.49 -4.89 -4.33
C ALA A 612 36.59 -3.36 -4.44
#